data_843e98751152f7c2f0dee34f3f9add6d
#
_entry.id   843e98751152f7c2f0dee34f3f9add6d
#
_cell.length_a   1.000
_cell.length_b   1.000
_cell.length_c   1.000
_cell.angle_alpha   90.00
_cell.angle_beta   90.00
_cell.angle_gamma   90.00
#
_symmetry.space_group_name_H-M   'P 1'
#
loop_
_entity.id
_entity.type
_entity.pdbx_description
1 polymer ?
#
loop_
_entity_poly.entity_id
_entity_poly.type
_entity_poly.pdbx_seq_one_letter_code
_entity_poly.pdbx_strand_id
1 'polypeptide(L)'
;MRKHRAGSVWMILPLYLFTLIFVALPLLYVVALSFSTADGGYGVNWKFTLDNYKQILEPVYLQNFTGSFRLALTSTLIICLVGYPFGYFMAKLSEGKKKLAMLFLMLPFWVNSLIRLYGWIIILQKKGLLNYLLMKLGIIQEPLKILYSYPAIVIGMIYVLLPFMALSVYSSAEKLDWSLVEAARDLGASRWKAFWSVTFKLTLPGLLSGVILTFIPSMGLFFIADILGGNKIVLVGSLIQEQMTRGNNWPFAAALAVVLMILTTLMIVLYRKLTNVKELEGIG
;
A
#
# COMPACT_ATOMS: atom_id res chain seq x y z
N MET A 1 16.92 42.44 -5.21
CA MET A 1 16.39 41.05 -5.25
C MET A 1 16.83 40.09 -4.13
N ARG A 2 17.64 40.48 -3.16
CA ARG A 2 18.12 39.58 -2.03
C ARG A 2 17.23 39.57 -0.76
N LYS A 3 16.39 40.59 -0.52
CA LYS A 3 15.55 40.70 0.70
C LYS A 3 14.32 39.77 0.75
N HIS A 4 13.79 39.32 -0.39
CA HIS A 4 12.61 38.41 -0.42
C HIS A 4 12.95 36.95 -0.05
N ARG A 5 14.21 36.52 -0.18
CA ARG A 5 14.60 35.13 0.16
C ARG A 5 14.65 34.87 1.67
N ALA A 6 15.02 35.87 2.48
CA ALA A 6 15.12 35.71 3.94
C ALA A 6 13.73 35.50 4.58
N GLY A 7 12.71 36.26 4.17
CA GLY A 7 11.34 36.09 4.68
C GLY A 7 10.71 34.73 4.35
N SER A 8 11.01 34.20 3.15
CA SER A 8 10.54 32.87 2.75
C SER A 8 11.17 31.74 3.56
N VAL A 9 12.45 31.86 3.94
CA VAL A 9 13.15 30.85 4.78
C VAL A 9 12.53 30.77 6.17
N TRP A 10 12.19 31.90 6.80
CA TRP A 10 11.53 31.93 8.11
C TRP A 10 10.15 31.29 8.13
N MET A 11 9.38 31.41 7.03
CA MET A 11 8.08 30.77 6.89
C MET A 11 8.18 29.24 6.75
N ILE A 12 9.26 28.76 6.12
CA ILE A 12 9.47 27.32 5.87
C ILE A 12 10.21 26.65 7.03
N LEU A 13 10.94 27.42 7.86
CA LEU A 13 11.74 26.93 8.97
C LEU A 13 10.98 26.01 9.95
N PRO A 14 9.74 26.33 10.40
CA PRO A 14 8.99 25.45 11.28
C PRO A 14 8.72 24.06 10.66
N LEU A 15 8.43 24.02 9.36
CA LEU A 15 8.20 22.76 8.63
C LEU A 15 9.49 21.94 8.54
N TYR A 16 10.64 22.58 8.26
CA TYR A 16 11.93 21.89 8.24
C TYR A 16 12.32 21.36 9.61
N LEU A 17 12.13 22.14 10.67
CA LEU A 17 12.40 21.71 12.04
C LEU A 17 11.50 20.53 12.43
N PHE A 18 10.21 20.62 12.11
CA PHE A 18 9.27 19.51 12.34
C PHE A 18 9.74 18.25 11.62
N THR A 19 10.05 18.34 10.33
CA THR A 19 10.51 17.18 9.54
C THR A 19 11.83 16.62 10.07
N LEU A 20 12.77 17.47 10.47
CA LEU A 20 14.05 17.05 11.03
C LEU A 20 13.87 16.32 12.36
N ILE A 21 13.10 16.89 13.28
CA ILE A 21 12.95 16.36 14.65
C ILE A 21 12.04 15.13 14.66
N PHE A 22 10.90 15.17 13.97
CA PHE A 22 9.88 14.12 14.08
C PHE A 22 9.95 13.05 12.99
N VAL A 23 10.68 13.29 11.91
CA VAL A 23 10.84 12.31 10.83
C VAL A 23 12.29 11.86 10.70
N ALA A 24 13.23 12.80 10.44
CA ALA A 24 14.60 12.42 10.14
C ALA A 24 15.32 11.83 11.36
N LEU A 25 15.20 12.44 12.53
CA LEU A 25 15.88 11.98 13.75
C LEU A 25 15.44 10.58 14.19
N PRO A 26 14.13 10.22 14.27
CA PRO A 26 13.71 8.85 14.56
C PRO A 26 14.18 7.84 13.51
N LEU A 27 14.17 8.19 12.22
CA LEU A 27 14.68 7.30 11.18
C LEU A 27 16.18 7.06 11.32
N LEU A 28 16.97 8.10 11.59
CA LEU A 28 18.40 7.96 11.86
C LEU A 28 18.66 7.12 13.11
N TYR A 29 17.83 7.27 14.15
CA TYR A 29 17.91 6.44 15.35
C TYR A 29 17.66 4.97 15.03
N VAL A 30 16.65 4.64 14.25
CA VAL A 30 16.36 3.26 13.80
C VAL A 30 17.53 2.71 12.98
N VAL A 31 18.11 3.51 12.09
CA VAL A 31 19.31 3.12 11.32
C VAL A 31 20.48 2.86 12.27
N ALA A 32 20.77 3.73 13.24
CA ALA A 32 21.83 3.52 14.21
C ALA A 32 21.58 2.27 15.06
N LEU A 33 20.34 2.07 15.51
CA LEU A 33 19.93 0.92 16.30
C LEU A 33 20.12 -0.42 15.54
N SER A 34 19.93 -0.42 14.23
CA SER A 34 20.11 -1.62 13.41
C SER A 34 21.54 -2.18 13.38
N PHE A 35 22.53 -1.34 13.72
CA PHE A 35 23.94 -1.72 13.84
C PHE A 35 24.38 -2.02 15.28
N SER A 36 23.48 -2.05 16.24
CA SER A 36 23.75 -2.38 17.63
C SER A 36 23.46 -3.85 17.95
N THR A 37 23.76 -4.29 19.18
CA THR A 37 23.45 -5.64 19.65
C THR A 37 22.44 -5.60 20.79
N ALA A 38 21.58 -6.60 20.91
CA ALA A 38 20.73 -6.79 22.08
C ALA A 38 21.58 -7.17 23.31
N ASP A 39 21.20 -6.69 24.49
CA ASP A 39 21.91 -7.03 25.74
C ASP A 39 21.38 -8.32 26.41
N GLY A 40 20.44 -9.00 25.79
CA GLY A 40 19.76 -10.18 26.34
C GLY A 40 18.55 -9.86 27.23
N GLY A 41 18.22 -8.60 27.42
CA GLY A 41 17.03 -8.10 28.13
C GLY A 41 16.26 -7.09 27.29
N TYR A 42 15.81 -5.99 27.92
CA TYR A 42 15.16 -4.88 27.22
C TYR A 42 16.12 -3.79 26.75
N GLY A 43 17.43 -3.98 26.93
CA GLY A 43 18.46 -3.01 26.65
C GLY A 43 19.14 -3.21 25.31
N VAL A 44 19.97 -2.23 24.97
CA VAL A 44 20.75 -2.20 23.73
C VAL A 44 22.20 -1.90 24.05
N ASN A 45 23.09 -2.76 23.59
CA ASN A 45 24.53 -2.50 23.61
C ASN A 45 24.95 -1.79 22.34
N TRP A 46 25.47 -0.58 22.48
CA TRP A 46 25.94 0.25 21.34
C TRP A 46 27.32 -0.22 20.84
N LYS A 47 27.41 -1.52 20.51
CA LYS A 47 28.56 -2.09 19.82
C LYS A 47 28.22 -2.27 18.36
N PHE A 48 29.00 -1.67 17.46
CA PHE A 48 28.76 -1.81 16.03
C PHE A 48 28.85 -3.28 15.59
N THR A 49 27.82 -3.76 14.94
CA THR A 49 27.78 -5.11 14.35
C THR A 49 26.98 -5.13 13.05
N LEU A 50 27.29 -6.09 12.19
CA LEU A 50 26.52 -6.45 10.99
C LEU A 50 25.76 -7.77 11.14
N ASP A 51 25.79 -8.37 12.33
CA ASP A 51 25.22 -9.70 12.54
C ASP A 51 23.69 -9.71 12.36
N ASN A 52 23.00 -8.63 12.73
CA ASN A 52 21.59 -8.47 12.46
C ASN A 52 21.26 -8.62 10.96
N TYR A 53 22.10 -8.04 10.09
CA TYR A 53 21.92 -8.13 8.64
C TYR A 53 22.29 -9.52 8.10
N LYS A 54 23.28 -10.20 8.67
CA LYS A 54 23.60 -11.59 8.33
C LYS A 54 22.44 -12.51 8.72
N GLN A 55 21.85 -12.30 9.89
CA GLN A 55 20.69 -13.05 10.36
C GLN A 55 19.49 -12.93 9.42
N ILE A 56 19.24 -11.75 8.82
CA ILE A 56 18.17 -11.56 7.81
C ILE A 56 18.36 -12.47 6.59
N LEU A 57 19.60 -12.84 6.26
CA LEU A 57 19.89 -13.72 5.12
C LEU A 57 19.60 -15.19 5.42
N GLU A 58 19.28 -15.56 6.65
CA GLU A 58 18.85 -16.92 6.98
C GLU A 58 17.54 -17.28 6.24
N PRO A 59 17.40 -18.55 5.80
CA PRO A 59 16.27 -18.98 4.97
C PRO A 59 14.89 -18.65 5.56
N VAL A 60 14.74 -18.71 6.88
CA VAL A 60 13.49 -18.43 7.58
C VAL A 60 13.05 -16.96 7.36
N TYR A 61 13.96 -16.00 7.50
CA TYR A 61 13.64 -14.59 7.33
C TYR A 61 13.45 -14.22 5.87
N LEU A 62 14.28 -14.76 4.96
CA LEU A 62 14.10 -14.58 3.52
C LEU A 62 12.75 -15.12 3.04
N GLN A 63 12.26 -16.21 3.61
CA GLN A 63 10.93 -16.74 3.30
C GLN A 63 9.82 -15.76 3.73
N ASN A 64 9.96 -15.08 4.86
CA ASN A 64 9.00 -14.07 5.30
C ASN A 64 9.00 -12.83 4.37
N PHE A 65 10.17 -12.39 3.90
CA PHE A 65 10.27 -11.32 2.90
C PHE A 65 9.60 -11.71 1.57
N THR A 66 9.90 -12.91 1.05
CA THR A 66 9.29 -13.39 -0.18
C THR A 66 7.79 -13.63 -0.04
N GLY A 67 7.33 -14.09 1.11
CA GLY A 67 5.91 -14.23 1.46
C GLY A 67 5.19 -12.88 1.46
N SER A 68 5.78 -11.87 2.11
CA SER A 68 5.26 -10.50 2.12
C SER A 68 5.21 -9.90 0.72
N PHE A 69 6.27 -10.08 -0.07
CA PHE A 69 6.33 -9.61 -1.45
C PHE A 69 5.24 -10.26 -2.32
N ARG A 70 5.07 -11.59 -2.22
CA ARG A 70 4.01 -12.31 -2.95
C ARG A 70 2.62 -11.82 -2.56
N LEU A 71 2.37 -11.61 -1.26
CA LEU A 71 1.09 -11.09 -0.79
C LEU A 71 0.84 -9.68 -1.31
N ALA A 72 1.84 -8.79 -1.21
CA ALA A 72 1.75 -7.44 -1.72
C ALA A 72 1.48 -7.43 -3.23
N LEU A 73 2.18 -8.27 -4.00
CA LEU A 73 2.01 -8.38 -5.44
C LEU A 73 0.60 -8.89 -5.81
N THR A 74 0.17 -10.00 -5.22
CA THR A 74 -1.16 -10.58 -5.52
C THR A 74 -2.28 -9.63 -5.12
N SER A 75 -2.21 -9.02 -3.95
CA SER A 75 -3.21 -8.05 -3.50
C SER A 75 -3.24 -6.84 -4.43
N THR A 76 -2.09 -6.26 -4.77
CA THR A 76 -2.01 -5.10 -5.65
C THR A 76 -2.50 -5.41 -7.06
N LEU A 77 -2.19 -6.58 -7.63
CA LEU A 77 -2.72 -6.97 -8.94
C LEU A 77 -4.24 -7.06 -8.94
N ILE A 78 -4.84 -7.66 -7.91
CA ILE A 78 -6.30 -7.75 -7.82
C ILE A 78 -6.90 -6.35 -7.60
N ILE A 79 -6.25 -5.53 -6.75
CA ILE A 79 -6.66 -4.13 -6.53
C ILE A 79 -6.59 -3.32 -7.83
N CYS A 80 -5.57 -3.53 -8.67
CA CYS A 80 -5.49 -2.91 -10.00
C CYS A 80 -6.65 -3.33 -10.90
N LEU A 81 -6.95 -4.62 -10.96
CA LEU A 81 -8.02 -5.16 -11.81
C LEU A 81 -9.40 -4.63 -11.43
N VAL A 82 -9.65 -4.39 -10.14
CA VAL A 82 -10.92 -3.86 -9.64
C VAL A 82 -10.92 -2.34 -9.55
N GLY A 83 -9.85 -1.77 -9.02
CA GLY A 83 -9.74 -0.34 -8.72
C GLY A 83 -9.57 0.52 -9.96
N TYR A 84 -8.87 0.03 -11.00
CA TYR A 84 -8.72 0.77 -12.25
C TYR A 84 -10.07 0.99 -12.96
N PRO A 85 -10.88 -0.04 -13.25
CA PRO A 85 -12.21 0.17 -13.82
C PRO A 85 -13.08 1.06 -12.93
N PHE A 86 -13.06 0.85 -11.62
CA PHE A 86 -13.86 1.63 -10.68
C PHE A 86 -13.50 3.12 -10.74
N GLY A 87 -12.21 3.50 -10.63
CA GLY A 87 -11.75 4.89 -10.71
C GLY A 87 -12.03 5.52 -12.08
N TYR A 88 -11.81 4.77 -13.15
CA TYR A 88 -12.09 5.19 -14.51
C TYR A 88 -13.59 5.47 -14.76
N PHE A 89 -14.47 4.57 -14.34
CA PHE A 89 -15.91 4.77 -14.49
C PHE A 89 -16.41 5.90 -13.58
N MET A 90 -15.84 6.05 -12.39
CA MET A 90 -16.18 7.13 -11.48
C MET A 90 -15.91 8.51 -12.11
N ALA A 91 -14.83 8.66 -12.88
CA ALA A 91 -14.53 9.90 -13.60
C ALA A 91 -15.57 10.26 -14.67
N LYS A 92 -16.29 9.27 -15.21
CA LYS A 92 -17.34 9.46 -16.23
C LYS A 92 -18.73 9.74 -15.65
N LEU A 93 -18.91 9.65 -14.34
CA LEU A 93 -20.21 9.92 -13.72
C LEU A 93 -20.56 11.41 -13.78
N SER A 94 -21.85 11.71 -13.74
CA SER A 94 -22.33 13.09 -13.51
C SER A 94 -21.90 13.57 -12.11
N GLU A 95 -21.74 14.89 -11.95
CA GLU A 95 -21.21 15.52 -10.73
C GLU A 95 -21.89 15.04 -9.42
N GLY A 96 -23.22 14.89 -9.42
CA GLY A 96 -23.94 14.39 -8.26
C GLY A 96 -23.60 12.91 -7.92
N LYS A 97 -23.54 12.06 -8.95
CA LYS A 97 -23.18 10.64 -8.78
C LYS A 97 -21.70 10.47 -8.41
N LYS A 98 -20.82 11.32 -8.95
CA LYS A 98 -19.41 11.38 -8.63
C LYS A 98 -19.18 11.68 -7.15
N LYS A 99 -19.85 12.71 -6.61
CA LYS A 99 -19.80 13.07 -5.18
C LYS A 99 -20.29 11.91 -4.31
N LEU A 100 -21.37 11.25 -4.70
CA LEU A 100 -21.92 10.12 -3.97
C LEU A 100 -20.95 8.91 -3.99
N ALA A 101 -20.36 8.58 -5.15
CA ALA A 101 -19.39 7.50 -5.27
C ALA A 101 -18.14 7.78 -4.41
N MET A 102 -17.65 9.02 -4.41
CA MET A 102 -16.53 9.44 -3.56
C MET A 102 -16.87 9.35 -2.07
N LEU A 103 -18.08 9.75 -1.66
CA LEU A 103 -18.55 9.62 -0.30
C LEU A 103 -18.55 8.15 0.15
N PHE A 104 -19.13 7.23 -0.64
CA PHE A 104 -19.15 5.80 -0.32
C PHE A 104 -17.75 5.18 -0.28
N LEU A 105 -16.84 5.64 -1.14
CA LEU A 105 -15.46 5.18 -1.14
C LEU A 105 -14.70 5.61 0.12
N MET A 106 -15.00 6.82 0.63
CA MET A 106 -14.36 7.40 1.82
C MET A 106 -15.03 7.00 3.14
N LEU A 107 -16.32 6.67 3.13
CA LEU A 107 -17.09 6.35 4.34
C LEU A 107 -16.43 5.27 5.22
N PRO A 108 -15.85 4.20 4.68
CA PRO A 108 -15.14 3.21 5.49
C PRO A 108 -13.99 3.80 6.32
N PHE A 109 -13.34 4.89 5.88
CA PHE A 109 -12.22 5.49 6.63
C PHE A 109 -12.63 6.18 7.92
N TRP A 110 -13.91 6.52 8.09
CA TRP A 110 -14.42 7.12 9.31
C TRP A 110 -14.55 6.11 10.45
N VAL A 111 -14.50 4.82 10.13
CA VAL A 111 -14.53 3.73 11.12
C VAL A 111 -13.10 3.22 11.32
N ASN A 112 -12.73 2.96 12.57
CA ASN A 112 -11.42 2.38 12.89
C ASN A 112 -11.17 1.08 12.09
N SER A 113 -9.95 0.95 11.52
CA SER A 113 -9.61 -0.17 10.65
C SER A 113 -9.67 -1.52 11.35
N LEU A 114 -9.32 -1.60 12.65
CA LEU A 114 -9.39 -2.84 13.42
C LEU A 114 -10.84 -3.31 13.55
N ILE A 115 -11.76 -2.40 13.92
CA ILE A 115 -13.21 -2.73 14.05
C ILE A 115 -13.74 -3.27 12.72
N ARG A 116 -13.35 -2.66 11.61
CA ARG A 116 -13.75 -3.12 10.27
C ARG A 116 -13.23 -4.53 9.95
N LEU A 117 -12.00 -4.84 10.35
CA LEU A 117 -11.44 -6.18 10.15
C LEU A 117 -12.12 -7.24 11.03
N TYR A 118 -12.53 -6.90 12.24
CA TYR A 118 -13.36 -7.80 13.06
C TYR A 118 -14.71 -8.09 12.39
N GLY A 119 -15.30 -7.11 11.70
CA GLY A 119 -16.47 -7.34 10.85
C GLY A 119 -16.20 -8.39 9.76
N TRP A 120 -15.03 -8.36 9.12
CA TRP A 120 -14.63 -9.39 8.15
C TRP A 120 -14.47 -10.78 8.75
N ILE A 121 -14.03 -10.91 10.02
CA ILE A 121 -14.02 -12.21 10.71
C ILE A 121 -15.43 -12.81 10.73
N ILE A 122 -16.43 -12.01 11.13
CA ILE A 122 -17.83 -12.47 11.21
C ILE A 122 -18.36 -12.89 9.82
N ILE A 123 -17.98 -12.17 8.78
CA ILE A 123 -18.41 -12.47 7.39
C ILE A 123 -17.72 -13.74 6.86
N LEU A 124 -16.41 -13.90 7.11
CA LEU A 124 -15.58 -14.95 6.50
C LEU A 124 -15.53 -16.26 7.30
N GLN A 125 -16.01 -16.28 8.54
CA GLN A 125 -16.02 -17.50 9.36
C GLN A 125 -16.88 -18.61 8.74
N LYS A 126 -16.65 -19.87 9.12
CA LYS A 126 -17.34 -21.05 8.55
C LYS A 126 -18.88 -20.93 8.58
N LYS A 127 -19.43 -20.37 9.66
CA LYS A 127 -20.87 -20.07 9.80
C LYS A 127 -21.21 -18.61 9.50
N GLY A 128 -20.36 -17.90 8.74
CA GLY A 128 -20.51 -16.48 8.44
C GLY A 128 -21.46 -16.21 7.27
N LEU A 129 -21.74 -14.92 7.09
CA LEU A 129 -22.68 -14.43 6.08
C LEU A 129 -22.29 -14.85 4.65
N LEU A 130 -20.99 -14.85 4.32
CA LEU A 130 -20.51 -15.24 3.00
C LEU A 130 -20.87 -16.68 2.67
N ASN A 131 -20.55 -17.62 3.56
CA ASN A 131 -20.87 -19.03 3.39
C ASN A 131 -22.39 -19.25 3.35
N TYR A 132 -23.16 -18.58 4.21
CA TYR A 132 -24.61 -18.66 4.21
C TYR A 132 -25.20 -18.25 2.84
N LEU A 133 -24.73 -17.12 2.28
CA LEU A 133 -25.21 -16.65 0.97
C LEU A 133 -24.82 -17.59 -0.17
N LEU A 134 -23.57 -18.07 -0.21
CA LEU A 134 -23.08 -18.97 -1.24
C LEU A 134 -23.80 -20.31 -1.22
N MET A 135 -24.09 -20.86 -0.04
CA MET A 135 -24.88 -22.09 0.11
C MET A 135 -26.34 -21.88 -0.30
N LYS A 136 -26.95 -20.75 0.10
CA LYS A 136 -28.35 -20.42 -0.28
C LYS A 136 -28.50 -20.22 -1.78
N LEU A 137 -27.49 -19.71 -2.48
CA LEU A 137 -27.45 -19.55 -3.93
C LEU A 137 -27.11 -20.86 -4.67
N GLY A 138 -26.82 -21.95 -3.95
CA GLY A 138 -26.46 -23.25 -4.55
C GLY A 138 -25.04 -23.24 -5.19
N ILE A 139 -24.21 -22.23 -4.92
CA ILE A 139 -22.88 -22.12 -5.51
C ILE A 139 -21.91 -23.11 -4.83
N ILE A 140 -22.08 -23.35 -3.53
CA ILE A 140 -21.28 -24.30 -2.75
C ILE A 140 -22.23 -25.25 -2.00
N GLN A 141 -21.75 -26.50 -1.79
CA GLN A 141 -22.49 -27.50 -1.02
C GLN A 141 -22.03 -27.57 0.44
N GLU A 142 -20.76 -27.23 0.68
CA GLU A 142 -20.17 -27.20 2.02
C GLU A 142 -19.56 -25.83 2.31
N PRO A 143 -19.53 -25.38 3.59
CA PRO A 143 -18.98 -24.08 3.94
C PRO A 143 -17.46 -24.04 3.75
N LEU A 144 -16.97 -23.05 3.03
CA LEU A 144 -15.56 -22.80 2.76
C LEU A 144 -14.83 -22.36 4.04
N LYS A 145 -13.60 -22.84 4.21
CA LYS A 145 -12.67 -22.41 5.28
C LYS A 145 -11.82 -21.22 4.78
N ILE A 146 -12.43 -20.04 4.63
CA ILE A 146 -11.74 -18.84 4.13
C ILE A 146 -10.99 -18.15 5.25
N LEU A 147 -11.61 -17.96 6.41
CA LEU A 147 -10.96 -17.31 7.55
C LEU A 147 -9.69 -18.05 7.97
N TYR A 148 -8.67 -17.29 8.38
CA TYR A 148 -7.33 -17.76 8.74
C TYR A 148 -6.59 -18.45 7.60
N SER A 149 -6.73 -17.88 6.40
CA SER A 149 -6.06 -18.35 5.18
C SER A 149 -5.50 -17.18 4.36
N TYR A 150 -4.66 -17.49 3.38
CA TYR A 150 -4.12 -16.50 2.45
C TYR A 150 -5.21 -15.68 1.73
N PRO A 151 -6.29 -16.29 1.18
CA PRO A 151 -7.40 -15.52 0.59
C PRO A 151 -8.06 -14.52 1.54
N ALA A 152 -8.20 -14.84 2.84
CA ALA A 152 -8.77 -13.90 3.81
C ALA A 152 -7.91 -12.65 3.97
N ILE A 153 -6.58 -12.82 4.00
CA ILE A 153 -5.64 -11.69 4.08
C ILE A 153 -5.76 -10.84 2.81
N VAL A 154 -5.78 -11.46 1.64
CA VAL A 154 -5.94 -10.76 0.34
C VAL A 154 -7.24 -9.96 0.30
N ILE A 155 -8.36 -10.53 0.75
CA ILE A 155 -9.66 -9.83 0.86
C ILE A 155 -9.52 -8.60 1.79
N GLY A 156 -8.89 -8.76 2.95
CA GLY A 156 -8.63 -7.65 3.87
C GLY A 156 -7.76 -6.55 3.25
N MET A 157 -6.70 -6.93 2.54
CA MET A 157 -5.82 -5.99 1.81
C MET A 157 -6.58 -5.23 0.74
N ILE A 158 -7.39 -5.94 -0.08
CA ILE A 158 -8.24 -5.30 -1.11
C ILE A 158 -9.18 -4.31 -0.46
N TYR A 159 -9.89 -4.70 0.58
CA TYR A 159 -10.85 -3.85 1.27
C TYR A 159 -10.22 -2.56 1.81
N VAL A 160 -9.03 -2.65 2.40
CA VAL A 160 -8.34 -1.49 3.00
C VAL A 160 -7.69 -0.61 1.94
N LEU A 161 -7.12 -1.20 0.88
CA LEU A 161 -6.25 -0.47 -0.06
C LEU A 161 -6.94 -0.10 -1.38
N LEU A 162 -8.07 -0.71 -1.73
CA LEU A 162 -8.82 -0.40 -2.97
C LEU A 162 -9.11 1.09 -3.15
N PRO A 163 -9.51 1.86 -2.12
CA PRO A 163 -9.78 3.29 -2.26
C PRO A 163 -8.57 4.10 -2.75
N PHE A 164 -7.36 3.74 -2.34
CA PHE A 164 -6.15 4.43 -2.77
C PHE A 164 -5.90 4.26 -4.27
N MET A 165 -6.09 3.05 -4.79
CA MET A 165 -6.01 2.77 -6.22
C MET A 165 -7.10 3.51 -6.99
N ALA A 166 -8.35 3.38 -6.53
CA ALA A 166 -9.51 3.99 -7.20
C ALA A 166 -9.38 5.51 -7.29
N LEU A 167 -8.95 6.18 -6.21
CA LEU A 167 -8.75 7.63 -6.18
C LEU A 167 -7.58 8.08 -7.05
N SER A 168 -6.47 7.33 -7.06
CA SER A 168 -5.33 7.65 -7.91
C SER A 168 -5.69 7.59 -9.40
N VAL A 169 -6.41 6.54 -9.79
CA VAL A 169 -6.89 6.40 -11.18
C VAL A 169 -7.94 7.45 -11.49
N TYR A 170 -8.90 7.69 -10.59
CA TYR A 170 -9.92 8.73 -10.73
C TYR A 170 -9.28 10.11 -10.97
N SER A 171 -8.28 10.49 -10.16
CA SER A 171 -7.61 11.79 -10.28
C SER A 171 -6.92 12.00 -11.64
N SER A 172 -6.38 10.93 -12.25
CA SER A 172 -5.82 10.99 -13.59
C SER A 172 -6.90 10.98 -14.69
N ALA A 173 -7.93 10.16 -14.50
CA ALA A 173 -9.01 10.02 -15.48
C ALA A 173 -9.92 11.27 -15.53
N GLU A 174 -10.07 11.98 -14.41
CA GLU A 174 -10.84 13.23 -14.35
C GLU A 174 -10.20 14.38 -15.12
N LYS A 175 -8.86 14.40 -15.17
CA LYS A 175 -8.08 15.40 -15.92
C LYS A 175 -7.98 15.06 -17.41
N LEU A 176 -8.51 13.92 -17.86
CA LEU A 176 -8.43 13.49 -19.24
C LEU A 176 -9.27 14.41 -20.14
N ASP A 177 -8.65 14.94 -21.18
CA ASP A 177 -9.38 15.58 -22.26
C ASP A 177 -10.04 14.50 -23.14
N TRP A 178 -11.35 14.37 -22.98
CA TRP A 178 -12.15 13.36 -23.70
C TRP A 178 -12.19 13.62 -25.21
N SER A 179 -11.92 14.84 -25.68
CA SER A 179 -11.83 15.17 -27.11
C SER A 179 -10.73 14.36 -27.82
N LEU A 180 -9.64 14.01 -27.12
CA LEU A 180 -8.58 13.15 -27.65
C LEU A 180 -9.07 11.73 -27.95
N VAL A 181 -9.99 11.21 -27.13
CA VAL A 181 -10.60 9.89 -27.35
C VAL A 181 -11.59 9.95 -28.55
N GLU A 182 -12.33 11.05 -28.68
CA GLU A 182 -13.24 11.29 -29.80
C GLU A 182 -12.44 11.43 -31.10
N ALA A 183 -11.41 12.26 -31.14
CA ALA A 183 -10.51 12.42 -32.28
C ALA A 183 -9.87 11.09 -32.74
N ALA A 184 -9.43 10.24 -31.80
CA ALA A 184 -8.92 8.93 -32.15
C ALA A 184 -9.98 8.03 -32.81
N ARG A 185 -11.25 8.17 -32.41
CA ARG A 185 -12.37 7.44 -33.01
C ARG A 185 -12.74 7.96 -34.39
N ASP A 186 -12.70 9.27 -34.57
CA ASP A 186 -12.94 9.93 -35.88
C ASP A 186 -11.88 9.52 -36.91
N LEU A 187 -10.63 9.27 -36.45
CA LEU A 187 -9.57 8.69 -37.24
C LEU A 187 -9.69 7.17 -37.48
N GLY A 188 -10.85 6.57 -37.16
CA GLY A 188 -11.16 5.16 -37.43
C GLY A 188 -10.72 4.19 -36.34
N ALA A 189 -10.29 4.64 -35.16
CA ALA A 189 -9.99 3.73 -34.06
C ALA A 189 -11.28 3.13 -33.47
N SER A 190 -11.30 1.80 -33.31
CA SER A 190 -12.37 1.12 -32.54
C SER A 190 -12.35 1.59 -31.07
N ARG A 191 -13.45 1.35 -30.33
CA ARG A 191 -13.52 1.69 -28.88
C ARG A 191 -12.37 1.09 -28.06
N TRP A 192 -12.00 -0.15 -28.36
CA TRP A 192 -10.88 -0.84 -27.70
C TRP A 192 -9.54 -0.23 -28.08
N LYS A 193 -9.34 0.10 -29.37
CA LYS A 193 -8.09 0.73 -29.83
C LYS A 193 -7.94 2.13 -29.23
N ALA A 194 -8.99 2.95 -29.22
CA ALA A 194 -8.98 4.26 -28.57
C ALA A 194 -8.72 4.17 -27.06
N PHE A 195 -9.28 3.17 -26.38
CA PHE A 195 -9.01 2.95 -24.96
C PHE A 195 -7.53 2.66 -24.70
N TRP A 196 -6.93 1.69 -25.38
CA TRP A 196 -5.54 1.30 -25.13
C TRP A 196 -4.52 2.31 -25.64
N SER A 197 -4.80 3.00 -26.78
CA SER A 197 -3.85 3.94 -27.38
C SER A 197 -3.90 5.33 -26.75
N VAL A 198 -5.04 5.77 -26.22
CA VAL A 198 -5.24 7.12 -25.65
C VAL A 198 -5.54 7.02 -24.16
N THR A 199 -6.71 6.48 -23.81
CA THR A 199 -7.20 6.52 -22.43
C THR A 199 -6.24 5.87 -21.43
N PHE A 200 -5.84 4.62 -21.69
CA PHE A 200 -4.98 3.87 -20.79
C PHE A 200 -3.60 4.54 -20.64
N LYS A 201 -3.03 5.05 -21.73
CA LYS A 201 -1.72 5.73 -21.69
C LYS A 201 -1.77 7.01 -20.87
N LEU A 202 -2.84 7.81 -21.04
CA LEU A 202 -3.00 9.07 -20.29
C LEU A 202 -3.39 8.86 -18.82
N THR A 203 -4.03 7.74 -18.49
CA THR A 203 -4.36 7.39 -17.11
C THR A 203 -3.30 6.52 -16.43
N LEU A 204 -2.28 6.06 -17.16
CA LEU A 204 -1.19 5.23 -16.65
C LEU A 204 -0.46 5.85 -15.44
N PRO A 205 -0.15 7.16 -15.40
CA PRO A 205 0.46 7.77 -14.22
C PRO A 205 -0.37 7.59 -12.95
N GLY A 206 -1.71 7.70 -13.06
CA GLY A 206 -2.61 7.45 -11.93
C GLY A 206 -2.62 5.98 -11.51
N LEU A 207 -2.63 5.05 -12.45
CA LEU A 207 -2.53 3.63 -12.16
C LEU A 207 -1.23 3.30 -11.43
N LEU A 208 -0.10 3.80 -11.93
CA LEU A 208 1.21 3.55 -11.35
C LEU A 208 1.35 4.18 -9.95
N SER A 209 0.80 5.37 -9.74
CA SER A 209 0.71 5.98 -8.40
C SER A 209 -0.14 5.14 -7.45
N GLY A 210 -1.28 4.63 -7.93
CA GLY A 210 -2.13 3.70 -7.19
C GLY A 210 -1.41 2.39 -6.82
N VAL A 211 -0.60 1.85 -7.73
CA VAL A 211 0.23 0.65 -7.46
C VAL A 211 1.17 0.91 -6.28
N ILE A 212 1.86 2.03 -6.24
CA ILE A 212 2.76 2.38 -5.13
C ILE A 212 1.99 2.54 -3.83
N LEU A 213 0.88 3.29 -3.86
CA LEU A 213 0.05 3.56 -2.69
C LEU A 213 -0.64 2.29 -2.14
N THR A 214 -0.69 1.21 -2.90
CA THR A 214 -1.25 -0.08 -2.46
C THR A 214 -0.16 -1.11 -2.15
N PHE A 215 0.86 -1.22 -2.98
CA PHE A 215 1.91 -2.22 -2.83
C PHE A 215 2.79 -1.98 -1.59
N ILE A 216 3.29 -0.77 -1.41
CA ILE A 216 4.20 -0.46 -0.31
C ILE A 216 3.54 -0.68 1.06
N PRO A 217 2.33 -0.12 1.34
CA PRO A 217 1.67 -0.40 2.60
C PRO A 217 1.34 -1.87 2.81
N SER A 218 1.00 -2.63 1.76
CA SER A 218 0.64 -4.04 1.90
C SER A 218 1.79 -4.92 2.42
N MET A 219 3.04 -4.52 2.25
CA MET A 219 4.18 -5.22 2.86
C MET A 219 4.29 -5.00 4.37
N GLY A 220 3.77 -3.87 4.88
CA GLY A 220 3.86 -3.47 6.29
C GLY A 220 2.58 -3.63 7.12
N LEU A 221 1.42 -3.85 6.48
CA LEU A 221 0.12 -3.93 7.16
C LEU A 221 -0.08 -5.28 7.88
N PHE A 222 0.80 -5.57 8.85
CA PHE A 222 0.85 -6.82 9.58
C PHE A 222 -0.48 -7.17 10.31
N PHE A 223 -1.18 -6.19 10.85
CA PHE A 223 -2.42 -6.42 11.60
C PHE A 223 -3.53 -7.09 10.76
N ILE A 224 -3.52 -6.93 9.42
CA ILE A 224 -4.45 -7.65 8.54
C ILE A 224 -4.11 -9.14 8.50
N ALA A 225 -2.81 -9.46 8.39
CA ALA A 225 -2.34 -10.85 8.41
C ALA A 225 -2.57 -11.51 9.77
N ASP A 226 -2.36 -10.78 10.85
CA ASP A 226 -2.58 -11.30 12.21
C ASP A 226 -4.07 -11.58 12.46
N ILE A 227 -4.95 -10.64 12.13
CA ILE A 227 -6.39 -10.74 12.38
C ILE A 227 -7.07 -11.74 11.42
N LEU A 228 -6.85 -11.63 10.11
CA LEU A 228 -7.53 -12.46 9.11
C LEU A 228 -6.76 -13.72 8.73
N GLY A 229 -5.44 -13.73 8.93
CA GLY A 229 -4.57 -14.88 8.68
C GLY A 229 -4.40 -15.79 9.88
N GLY A 230 -4.75 -15.32 11.10
CA GLY A 230 -4.61 -16.08 12.33
C GLY A 230 -3.15 -16.43 12.67
N ASN A 231 -2.22 -15.52 12.39
CA ASN A 231 -0.78 -15.69 12.61
C ASN A 231 -0.13 -16.88 11.87
N LYS A 232 -0.80 -17.44 10.85
CA LYS A 232 -0.24 -18.53 10.04
C LYS A 232 0.70 -18.04 8.95
N ILE A 233 0.57 -16.79 8.56
CA ILE A 233 1.39 -16.14 7.54
C ILE A 233 2.06 -14.94 8.19
N VAL A 234 3.36 -15.10 8.45
CA VAL A 234 4.18 -14.05 9.06
C VAL A 234 4.66 -13.12 7.97
N LEU A 235 4.22 -11.88 8.02
CA LEU A 235 4.74 -10.81 7.16
C LEU A 235 5.95 -10.14 7.80
N VAL A 236 6.73 -9.41 7.01
CA VAL A 236 7.87 -8.65 7.53
C VAL A 236 7.42 -7.68 8.65
N GLY A 237 6.26 -7.03 8.48
CA GLY A 237 5.69 -6.17 9.52
C GLY A 237 5.34 -6.93 10.81
N SER A 238 4.74 -8.12 10.72
CA SER A 238 4.47 -9.00 11.87
C SER A 238 5.78 -9.43 12.55
N LEU A 239 6.81 -9.76 11.77
CA LEU A 239 8.12 -10.14 12.29
C LEU A 239 8.78 -8.99 13.06
N ILE A 240 8.77 -7.76 12.51
CA ILE A 240 9.28 -6.58 13.21
C ILE A 240 8.55 -6.39 14.54
N GLN A 241 7.22 -6.46 14.53
CA GLN A 241 6.43 -6.33 15.75
C GLN A 241 6.77 -7.43 16.78
N GLU A 242 6.88 -8.68 16.32
CA GLU A 242 7.21 -9.82 17.19
C GLU A 242 8.59 -9.67 17.84
N GLN A 243 9.60 -9.25 17.08
CA GLN A 243 10.95 -9.00 17.62
C GLN A 243 10.97 -7.84 18.62
N MET A 244 10.13 -6.82 18.44
CA MET A 244 10.03 -5.71 19.38
C MET A 244 9.28 -6.08 20.67
N THR A 245 8.22 -6.91 20.57
CA THR A 245 7.29 -7.12 21.69
C THR A 245 7.56 -8.42 22.46
N ARG A 246 7.94 -9.49 21.78
CA ARG A 246 8.17 -10.81 22.37
C ARG A 246 9.64 -11.20 22.38
N GLY A 247 10.34 -10.93 21.29
CA GLY A 247 11.76 -11.26 21.15
C GLY A 247 12.68 -10.34 21.93
N ASN A 248 12.20 -9.15 22.33
CA ASN A 248 12.98 -8.07 22.98
C ASN A 248 14.30 -7.75 22.24
N ASN A 249 14.33 -8.04 20.93
CA ASN A 249 15.48 -7.84 20.08
C ASN A 249 15.24 -6.60 19.17
N TRP A 250 15.33 -5.43 19.79
CA TRP A 250 15.11 -4.16 19.11
C TRP A 250 16.11 -3.87 18.00
N PRO A 251 17.42 -4.22 18.16
CA PRO A 251 18.40 -4.06 17.07
C PRO A 251 18.03 -4.88 15.82
N PHE A 252 17.62 -6.12 15.99
CA PHE A 252 17.21 -6.97 14.87
C PHE A 252 15.91 -6.48 14.22
N ALA A 253 14.91 -6.06 15.03
CA ALA A 253 13.70 -5.42 14.52
C ALA A 253 14.01 -4.15 13.70
N ALA A 254 14.96 -3.33 14.18
CA ALA A 254 15.42 -2.15 13.46
C ALA A 254 16.12 -2.50 12.14
N ALA A 255 16.95 -3.56 12.11
CA ALA A 255 17.57 -4.03 10.87
C ALA A 255 16.55 -4.52 9.84
N LEU A 256 15.52 -5.26 10.26
CA LEU A 256 14.39 -5.65 9.39
C LEU A 256 13.66 -4.43 8.83
N ALA A 257 13.39 -3.42 9.67
CA ALA A 257 12.74 -2.18 9.25
C ALA A 257 13.60 -1.40 8.24
N VAL A 258 14.92 -1.32 8.46
CA VAL A 258 15.86 -0.66 7.53
C VAL A 258 15.89 -1.38 6.17
N VAL A 259 15.93 -2.71 6.15
CA VAL A 259 15.88 -3.48 4.89
C VAL A 259 14.56 -3.24 4.16
N LEU A 260 13.43 -3.25 4.87
CA LEU A 260 12.13 -2.92 4.28
C LEU A 260 12.10 -1.49 3.72
N MET A 261 12.68 -0.53 4.43
CA MET A 261 12.78 0.86 4.02
C MET A 261 13.65 1.04 2.76
N ILE A 262 14.77 0.30 2.67
CA ILE A 262 15.61 0.27 1.46
C ILE A 262 14.83 -0.32 0.28
N LEU A 263 14.16 -1.45 0.46
CA LEU A 263 13.38 -2.09 -0.61
C LEU A 263 12.27 -1.17 -1.12
N THR A 264 11.52 -0.52 -0.23
CA THR A 264 10.46 0.41 -0.62
C THR A 264 11.01 1.66 -1.32
N THR A 265 12.15 2.17 -0.87
CA THR A 265 12.85 3.31 -1.52
C THR A 265 13.33 2.93 -2.92
N LEU A 266 13.92 1.75 -3.09
CA LEU A 266 14.34 1.24 -4.40
C LEU A 266 13.15 1.12 -5.36
N MET A 267 12.01 0.64 -4.87
CA MET A 267 10.79 0.57 -5.68
C MET A 267 10.29 1.95 -6.11
N ILE A 268 10.31 2.95 -5.21
CA ILE A 268 9.93 4.33 -5.55
C ILE A 268 10.90 4.91 -6.59
N VAL A 269 12.21 4.69 -6.44
CA VAL A 269 13.21 5.16 -7.40
C VAL A 269 13.03 4.50 -8.77
N LEU A 270 12.77 3.18 -8.78
CA LEU A 270 12.50 2.43 -10.02
C LEU A 270 11.24 2.97 -10.70
N TYR A 271 10.16 3.18 -9.94
CA TYR A 271 8.94 3.79 -10.44
C TYR A 271 9.21 5.15 -11.09
N ARG A 272 9.92 6.06 -10.41
CA ARG A 272 10.26 7.39 -10.95
C ARG A 272 11.03 7.32 -12.27
N LYS A 273 11.90 6.32 -12.43
CA LYS A 273 12.62 6.08 -13.68
C LYS A 273 11.72 5.56 -14.80
N LEU A 274 10.76 4.68 -14.46
CA LEU A 274 9.86 4.09 -15.45
C LEU A 274 8.79 5.08 -15.95
N THR A 275 8.37 6.03 -15.10
CA THR A 275 7.29 6.97 -15.42
C THR A 275 7.75 8.26 -16.09
N ASN A 276 9.06 8.49 -16.25
CA ASN A 276 9.61 9.76 -16.81
C ASN A 276 8.93 11.01 -16.21
N VAL A 277 8.71 11.01 -14.88
CA VAL A 277 7.95 12.06 -14.16
C VAL A 277 8.47 13.48 -14.44
N LYS A 278 9.68 13.62 -14.94
CA LYS A 278 10.24 14.91 -15.37
C LYS A 278 9.48 15.56 -16.56
N GLU A 279 8.81 14.76 -17.41
CA GLU A 279 8.03 15.31 -18.52
C GLU A 279 6.63 15.78 -18.09
N LEU A 280 6.12 15.30 -16.94
CA LEU A 280 4.80 15.67 -16.44
C LEU A 280 4.83 16.92 -15.53
N GLU A 281 5.98 17.25 -14.94
CA GLU A 281 6.17 18.49 -14.16
C GLU A 281 6.44 19.72 -15.06
N GLY A 282 6.73 19.52 -16.35
CA GLY A 282 7.01 20.57 -17.33
C GLY A 282 5.78 21.13 -18.05
N ILE A 283 4.56 20.68 -17.74
CA ILE A 283 3.30 21.16 -18.32
C ILE A 283 2.47 21.78 -17.18
N GLY A 284 3.04 22.79 -16.55
CA GLY A 284 2.38 23.63 -15.55
C GLY A 284 2.82 25.06 -15.68
#